data_c8f9d52999985889aa2ce050cab1bf82
#
_entry.id   c8f9d52999985889aa2ce050cab1bf82
#
_cell.length_a   1.000
_cell.length_b   1.000
_cell.length_c   1.000
_cell.angle_alpha   90.00
_cell.angle_beta   90.00
_cell.angle_gamma   90.00
#
_symmetry.space_group_name_H-M   'P 1'
#
loop_
_entity.id
_entity.type
_entity.pdbx_description
1 polymer ?
#
loop_
_entity_poly.entity_id
_entity_poly.type
_entity_poly.pdbx_seq_one_letter_code
_entity_poly.pdbx_strand_id
1 'polypeptide(L)'
;MKRAVLVAAVIAVAAATVPAPAPAQLAGMPVWNSPRGGTRVLVAADVGVPDSAGGKGTTVAGRAALGLSALTLSATVGVRNPTGAGSNVTEYGGALAYRLIGGSLIPISINLQGGFASFSASSVTSTRATAALGLAVDLPVPGLSLEPWVAPGLRMNHQGASGVIPTQTNTQFGVAGGLTLGFGLVGLHAAIDYEKVPGGGHATTLGVGLHVDIRPSLGL
;
A
#
# COMPACT_ATOMS: atom_id res chain seq x y z
N MET A 1 -5.45 -30.77 8.47
CA MET A 1 -5.38 -30.08 9.77
C MET A 1 -3.94 -29.76 10.23
N LYS A 2 -2.97 -30.67 10.24
CA LYS A 2 -1.58 -30.40 10.73
C LYS A 2 -0.84 -29.28 9.99
N ARG A 3 -1.03 -29.11 8.67
CA ARG A 3 -0.39 -28.03 7.88
C ARG A 3 -0.95 -26.64 8.16
N ALA A 4 -2.25 -26.54 8.43
CA ALA A 4 -2.88 -25.25 8.79
C ALA A 4 -2.42 -24.75 10.16
N VAL A 5 -2.21 -25.65 11.12
CA VAL A 5 -1.69 -25.32 12.45
C VAL A 5 -0.23 -24.85 12.39
N LEU A 6 0.60 -25.46 11.53
CA LEU A 6 1.99 -25.06 11.35
C LEU A 6 2.10 -23.65 10.74
N VAL A 7 1.28 -23.35 9.73
CA VAL A 7 1.24 -22.02 9.11
C VAL A 7 0.75 -20.97 10.12
N ALA A 8 -0.27 -21.27 10.90
CA ALA A 8 -0.77 -20.37 11.94
C ALA A 8 0.29 -20.14 13.04
N ALA A 9 1.04 -21.18 13.44
CA ALA A 9 2.11 -21.08 14.43
C ALA A 9 3.30 -20.24 13.91
N VAL A 10 3.69 -20.39 12.65
CA VAL A 10 4.75 -19.56 12.02
C VAL A 10 4.33 -18.10 11.94
N ILE A 11 3.06 -17.83 11.59
CA ILE A 11 2.53 -16.47 11.57
C ILE A 11 2.47 -15.90 13.00
N ALA A 12 2.06 -16.66 13.99
CA ALA A 12 2.01 -16.24 15.39
C ALA A 12 3.41 -15.96 15.97
N VAL A 13 4.40 -16.79 15.66
CA VAL A 13 5.80 -16.58 16.09
C VAL A 13 6.41 -15.37 15.38
N ALA A 14 6.16 -15.18 14.08
CA ALA A 14 6.61 -13.99 13.35
C ALA A 14 5.94 -12.71 13.89
N ALA A 15 4.68 -12.77 14.32
CA ALA A 15 3.99 -11.66 14.94
C ALA A 15 4.46 -11.34 16.36
N ALA A 16 4.97 -12.34 17.11
CA ALA A 16 5.40 -12.17 18.50
C ALA A 16 6.86 -11.68 18.65
N THR A 17 7.69 -11.81 17.62
CA THR A 17 9.12 -11.47 17.68
C THR A 17 9.49 -10.12 17.05
N VAL A 18 8.55 -9.45 16.41
CA VAL A 18 8.76 -8.10 15.89
C VAL A 18 7.92 -7.14 16.73
N PRO A 19 8.49 -6.11 17.37
CA PRO A 19 7.69 -4.99 17.87
C PRO A 19 7.04 -4.37 16.64
N ALA A 20 5.80 -4.78 16.41
CA ALA A 20 5.09 -4.48 15.18
C ALA A 20 4.71 -3.01 15.11
N PRO A 21 5.12 -2.34 14.06
CA PRO A 21 4.17 -1.51 13.36
C PRO A 21 3.74 -2.22 12.10
N ALA A 22 2.45 -2.42 11.94
CA ALA A 22 1.87 -2.91 10.69
C ALA A 22 2.06 -1.86 9.59
N PRO A 23 2.46 -2.26 8.42
CA PRO A 23 3.07 -1.40 7.40
C PRO A 23 2.12 -0.75 6.41
N ALA A 24 2.39 0.50 5.99
CA ALA A 24 1.58 1.33 5.07
C ALA A 24 2.33 1.94 3.89
N GLN A 25 1.60 2.77 3.22
CA GLN A 25 1.94 3.66 2.13
C GLN A 25 3.20 4.50 2.40
N LEU A 26 4.22 4.40 1.55
CA LEU A 26 5.39 5.28 1.57
C LEU A 26 4.97 6.74 1.32
N ALA A 27 5.72 7.69 1.86
CA ALA A 27 5.48 9.09 1.57
C ALA A 27 5.72 9.38 0.08
N GLY A 28 4.82 10.13 -0.54
CA GLY A 28 4.86 10.39 -1.99
C GLY A 28 4.44 9.22 -2.88
N MET A 29 3.85 8.17 -2.30
CA MET A 29 3.22 7.07 -3.03
C MET A 29 1.73 7.02 -2.75
N PRO A 30 0.86 6.68 -3.72
CA PRO A 30 -0.54 6.37 -3.43
C PRO A 30 -0.68 5.02 -2.72
N VAL A 31 -1.85 4.77 -2.15
CA VAL A 31 -2.18 3.43 -1.64
C VAL A 31 -2.32 2.45 -2.80
N TRP A 32 -1.55 1.36 -2.78
CA TRP A 32 -1.51 0.37 -3.85
C TRP A 32 -2.23 -0.93 -3.53
N ASN A 33 -3.15 -0.93 -2.63
CA ASN A 33 -3.72 -2.18 -2.17
C ASN A 33 -4.97 -2.54 -2.97
N SER A 34 -4.80 -3.40 -3.98
CA SER A 34 -5.93 -3.94 -4.74
C SER A 34 -6.87 -4.72 -3.82
N PRO A 35 -8.17 -4.39 -3.78
CA PRO A 35 -9.16 -5.10 -2.98
C PRO A 35 -9.43 -6.54 -3.38
N ARG A 36 -9.02 -6.98 -4.56
CA ARG A 36 -9.35 -8.31 -5.09
C ARG A 36 -8.76 -9.46 -4.27
N GLY A 37 -7.55 -9.30 -3.75
CA GLY A 37 -6.87 -10.37 -3.01
C GLY A 37 -6.62 -11.62 -3.87
N GLY A 38 -6.67 -12.80 -3.24
CA GLY A 38 -6.46 -14.09 -3.89
C GLY A 38 -5.07 -14.67 -3.61
N THR A 39 -4.90 -15.98 -3.90
CA THR A 39 -3.60 -16.66 -3.73
C THR A 39 -2.67 -16.26 -4.87
N ARG A 40 -1.62 -15.51 -4.54
CA ARG A 40 -0.66 -14.99 -5.54
C ARG A 40 0.64 -14.54 -4.89
N VAL A 41 1.68 -14.46 -5.70
CA VAL A 41 2.90 -13.70 -5.39
C VAL A 41 2.99 -12.57 -6.41
N LEU A 42 3.08 -11.34 -5.92
CA LEU A 42 3.19 -10.15 -6.78
C LEU A 42 4.50 -9.43 -6.47
N VAL A 43 5.21 -9.03 -7.52
CA VAL A 43 6.37 -8.12 -7.42
C VAL A 43 6.09 -6.93 -8.33
N ALA A 44 6.32 -5.72 -7.82
CA ALA A 44 6.04 -4.48 -8.54
C ALA A 44 7.18 -3.47 -8.42
N ALA A 45 7.26 -2.60 -9.40
CA ALA A 45 8.06 -1.39 -9.38
C ALA A 45 7.13 -0.20 -9.60
N ASP A 46 7.18 0.74 -8.68
CA ASP A 46 6.22 1.83 -8.55
C ASP A 46 6.94 3.20 -8.57
N VAL A 47 6.31 4.19 -9.18
CA VAL A 47 6.74 5.59 -9.13
C VAL A 47 5.57 6.44 -8.64
N GLY A 48 5.83 7.30 -7.67
CA GLY A 48 4.87 8.23 -7.11
C GLY A 48 5.34 9.69 -7.22
N VAL A 49 4.40 10.59 -7.48
CA VAL A 49 4.65 12.03 -7.62
C VAL A 49 3.60 12.77 -6.79
N PRO A 50 3.96 13.22 -5.58
CA PRO A 50 3.11 14.07 -4.76
C PRO A 50 3.12 15.51 -5.28
N ASP A 51 2.03 16.23 -5.04
CA ASP A 51 1.96 17.68 -5.25
C ASP A 51 2.77 18.46 -4.17
N SER A 52 2.70 19.78 -4.21
CA SER A 52 3.39 20.64 -3.25
C SER A 52 2.90 20.46 -1.81
N ALA A 53 1.62 20.17 -1.60
CA ALA A 53 1.04 19.95 -0.28
C ALA A 53 1.42 18.57 0.29
N GLY A 54 1.65 17.59 -0.58
CA GLY A 54 2.15 16.26 -0.25
C GLY A 54 3.68 16.16 -0.09
N GLY A 55 4.39 17.29 -0.21
CA GLY A 55 5.85 17.33 -0.14
C GLY A 55 6.50 17.01 -1.49
N LYS A 56 6.34 17.94 -2.43
CA LYS A 56 6.81 17.86 -3.83
C LYS A 56 8.11 17.09 -4.02
N GLY A 57 8.11 16.15 -4.96
CA GLY A 57 9.25 15.29 -5.24
C GLY A 57 8.85 14.09 -6.08
N THR A 58 9.70 13.06 -6.08
CA THR A 58 9.43 11.77 -6.73
C THR A 58 9.83 10.65 -5.79
N THR A 59 9.02 9.62 -5.69
CA THR A 59 9.33 8.39 -4.96
C THR A 59 9.37 7.22 -5.94
N VAL A 60 10.43 6.43 -5.88
CA VAL A 60 10.55 5.17 -6.64
C VAL A 60 10.61 4.03 -5.63
N ALA A 61 9.84 2.98 -5.83
CA ALA A 61 9.76 1.87 -4.89
C ALA A 61 9.67 0.51 -5.57
N GLY A 62 10.20 -0.50 -4.88
CA GLY A 62 9.92 -1.91 -5.14
C GLY A 62 8.94 -2.45 -4.10
N ARG A 63 7.99 -3.25 -4.53
CA ARG A 63 6.97 -3.86 -3.68
C ARG A 63 6.83 -5.34 -3.96
N ALA A 64 6.74 -6.14 -2.89
CA ALA A 64 6.38 -7.55 -2.96
C ALA A 64 5.09 -7.79 -2.18
N ALA A 65 4.21 -8.65 -2.68
CA ALA A 65 2.99 -9.02 -1.98
C ALA A 65 2.73 -10.53 -2.08
N LEU A 66 2.22 -11.08 -0.98
CA LEU A 66 1.81 -12.47 -0.85
C LEU A 66 0.31 -12.52 -0.55
N GLY A 67 -0.46 -13.08 -1.45
CA GLY A 67 -1.88 -13.36 -1.26
C GLY A 67 -2.09 -14.78 -0.75
N LEU A 68 -2.83 -14.91 0.33
CA LEU A 68 -3.20 -16.17 1.00
C LEU A 68 -4.72 -16.25 1.07
N SER A 69 -5.37 -16.55 -0.05
CA SER A 69 -6.85 -16.59 -0.16
C SER A 69 -7.47 -15.21 0.14
N ALA A 70 -8.05 -15.01 1.32
CA ALA A 70 -8.67 -13.75 1.71
C ALA A 70 -7.65 -12.71 2.25
N LEU A 71 -6.47 -13.15 2.69
CA LEU A 71 -5.44 -12.30 3.28
C LEU A 71 -4.39 -11.92 2.24
N THR A 72 -3.99 -10.67 2.19
CA THR A 72 -2.84 -10.20 1.41
C THR A 72 -1.89 -9.45 2.33
N LEU A 73 -0.61 -9.82 2.27
CA LEU A 73 0.50 -9.15 2.95
C LEU A 73 1.39 -8.51 1.89
N SER A 74 1.87 -7.30 2.11
CA SER A 74 2.84 -6.66 1.22
C SER A 74 3.93 -5.94 1.99
N ALA A 75 5.13 -5.91 1.40
CA ALA A 75 6.26 -5.13 1.86
C ALA A 75 6.73 -4.23 0.72
N THR A 76 7.20 -3.03 1.08
CA THR A 76 7.63 -2.02 0.11
C THR A 76 8.89 -1.35 0.63
N VAL A 77 9.85 -1.12 -0.25
CA VAL A 77 11.02 -0.28 -0.01
C VAL A 77 11.15 0.73 -1.14
N GLY A 78 11.45 1.97 -0.80
CA GLY A 78 11.56 3.03 -1.79
C GLY A 78 12.59 4.09 -1.43
N VAL A 79 12.85 4.92 -2.41
CA VAL A 79 13.70 6.11 -2.27
C VAL A 79 12.90 7.31 -2.76
N ARG A 80 12.72 8.28 -1.87
CA ARG A 80 12.11 9.55 -2.19
C ARG A 80 13.19 10.60 -2.43
N ASN A 81 13.00 11.36 -3.51
CA ASN A 81 13.79 12.54 -3.85
C ASN A 81 12.89 13.79 -3.67
N PRO A 82 12.91 14.45 -2.51
CA PRO A 82 12.12 15.65 -2.29
C PRO A 82 12.70 16.82 -3.07
N THR A 83 11.85 17.61 -3.72
CA THR A 83 12.30 18.81 -4.45
C THR A 83 12.87 19.83 -3.48
N GLY A 84 14.10 20.28 -3.71
CA GLY A 84 14.78 21.29 -2.87
C GLY A 84 15.46 20.73 -1.60
N ALA A 85 15.36 19.43 -1.33
CA ALA A 85 16.16 18.80 -0.28
C ALA A 85 17.49 18.29 -0.87
N GLY A 86 18.58 18.46 -0.11
CA GLY A 86 19.92 18.08 -0.56
C GLY A 86 20.21 16.57 -0.56
N SER A 87 19.27 15.72 -0.11
CA SER A 87 19.49 14.27 0.01
C SER A 87 18.22 13.46 -0.24
N ASN A 88 18.43 12.27 -0.79
CA ASN A 88 17.38 11.26 -0.92
C ASN A 88 17.02 10.67 0.45
N VAL A 89 15.78 10.24 0.61
CA VAL A 89 15.26 9.60 1.80
C VAL A 89 14.85 8.17 1.47
N THR A 90 15.44 7.20 2.17
CA THR A 90 15.00 5.80 2.06
C THR A 90 13.79 5.59 2.95
N GLU A 91 12.80 4.92 2.41
CA GLU A 91 11.51 4.64 3.04
C GLU A 91 11.21 3.15 2.96
N TYR A 92 10.60 2.60 3.98
CA TYR A 92 10.13 1.23 4.00
C TYR A 92 8.74 1.14 4.64
N GLY A 93 7.99 0.21 4.15
CA GLY A 93 6.62 -0.03 4.59
C GLY A 93 6.10 -1.35 4.07
N GLY A 94 4.85 -1.61 4.25
CA GLY A 94 4.11 -2.73 3.70
C GLY A 94 2.65 -2.57 4.10
N ALA A 95 1.77 -3.52 3.82
CA ALA A 95 0.35 -3.44 4.11
C ALA A 95 -0.26 -4.83 4.32
N LEU A 96 -1.39 -4.83 5.01
CA LEU A 96 -2.24 -5.99 5.19
C LEU A 96 -3.62 -5.67 4.63
N ALA A 97 -4.20 -6.58 3.87
CA ALA A 97 -5.58 -6.48 3.43
C ALA A 97 -6.31 -7.80 3.69
N TYR A 98 -7.53 -7.69 4.19
CA TYR A 98 -8.42 -8.82 4.40
C TYR A 98 -9.68 -8.65 3.58
N ARG A 99 -9.90 -9.56 2.62
CA ARG A 99 -11.08 -9.55 1.76
C ARG A 99 -12.31 -10.01 2.53
N LEU A 100 -13.29 -9.12 2.64
CA LEU A 100 -14.58 -9.36 3.30
C LEU A 100 -15.58 -9.99 2.33
N ILE A 101 -15.63 -9.47 1.10
CA ILE A 101 -16.52 -9.88 0.02
C ILE A 101 -15.70 -10.02 -1.25
N GLY A 102 -16.08 -10.95 -2.13
CA GLY A 102 -15.44 -11.19 -3.42
C GLY A 102 -14.89 -12.60 -3.56
N GLY A 103 -14.46 -12.93 -4.73
CA GLY A 103 -13.91 -14.24 -5.11
C GLY A 103 -14.00 -14.43 -6.61
N SER A 104 -13.77 -15.66 -7.09
CA SER A 104 -13.80 -15.97 -8.52
C SER A 104 -15.18 -15.86 -9.17
N LEU A 105 -16.26 -15.95 -8.37
CA LEU A 105 -17.65 -15.93 -8.85
C LEU A 105 -18.31 -14.55 -8.77
N ILE A 106 -17.70 -13.60 -8.06
CA ILE A 106 -18.29 -12.28 -7.81
C ILE A 106 -17.34 -11.23 -8.38
N PRO A 107 -17.77 -10.40 -9.35
CA PRO A 107 -16.89 -9.38 -9.94
C PRO A 107 -16.55 -8.23 -8.98
N ILE A 108 -17.26 -8.11 -7.87
CA ILE A 108 -17.02 -7.05 -6.87
C ILE A 108 -16.22 -7.64 -5.72
N SER A 109 -15.21 -6.91 -5.27
CA SER A 109 -14.40 -7.24 -4.10
C SER A 109 -14.41 -6.08 -3.11
N ILE A 110 -14.63 -6.41 -1.83
CA ILE A 110 -14.54 -5.47 -0.72
C ILE A 110 -13.51 -6.02 0.27
N ASN A 111 -12.57 -5.17 0.70
CA ASN A 111 -11.59 -5.54 1.71
C ASN A 111 -11.45 -4.46 2.79
N LEU A 112 -10.98 -4.88 3.95
CA LEU A 112 -10.41 -3.99 4.95
C LEU A 112 -8.90 -4.00 4.77
N GLN A 113 -8.29 -2.82 4.70
CA GLN A 113 -6.86 -2.68 4.51
C GLN A 113 -6.26 -1.75 5.55
N GLY A 114 -5.07 -2.11 5.99
CA GLY A 114 -4.27 -1.33 6.89
C GLY A 114 -2.83 -1.29 6.45
N GLY A 115 -2.12 -0.27 6.86
CA GLY A 115 -0.77 -0.14 6.45
C GLY A 115 0.03 0.87 7.28
N PHE A 116 1.39 0.81 7.19
CA PHE A 116 2.34 1.68 7.88
C PHE A 116 3.57 1.90 7.00
N ALA A 117 4.19 3.06 7.10
CA ALA A 117 5.50 3.35 6.54
C ALA A 117 6.36 4.12 7.54
N SER A 118 7.67 4.03 7.37
CA SER A 118 8.63 4.77 8.18
C SER A 118 9.76 5.26 7.29
N PHE A 119 10.21 6.47 7.60
CA PHE A 119 11.42 7.05 7.03
C PHE A 119 12.09 7.98 8.03
N SER A 120 13.38 8.19 7.85
CA SER A 120 14.15 9.12 8.68
C SER A 120 14.85 10.12 7.77
N ALA A 121 14.69 11.40 8.09
CA ALA A 121 15.37 12.49 7.41
C ALA A 121 15.90 13.50 8.46
N SER A 122 17.16 13.88 8.35
CA SER A 122 17.78 14.89 9.24
C SER A 122 17.54 14.63 10.73
N SER A 123 17.73 13.40 11.20
CA SER A 123 17.52 12.95 12.59
C SER A 123 16.05 12.93 13.07
N VAL A 124 15.09 13.17 12.19
CA VAL A 124 13.66 13.04 12.48
C VAL A 124 13.15 11.74 11.88
N THR A 125 12.53 10.91 12.69
CA THR A 125 11.79 9.74 12.21
C THR A 125 10.33 10.12 12.05
N SER A 126 9.82 9.88 10.86
CA SER A 126 8.41 10.05 10.53
C SER A 126 7.79 8.69 10.24
N THR A 127 6.58 8.49 10.72
CA THR A 127 5.81 7.28 10.49
C THR A 127 4.43 7.64 9.97
N ARG A 128 3.90 6.79 9.11
CA ARG A 128 2.57 6.95 8.54
C ARG A 128 1.81 5.65 8.69
N ALA A 129 0.62 5.70 9.25
CA ALA A 129 -0.31 4.57 9.31
C ALA A 129 -1.55 4.88 8.49
N THR A 130 -2.12 3.88 7.85
CA THR A 130 -3.37 4.00 7.08
C THR A 130 -4.34 2.90 7.45
N ALA A 131 -5.63 3.21 7.40
CA ALA A 131 -6.71 2.24 7.49
C ALA A 131 -7.79 2.62 6.49
N ALA A 132 -8.21 1.69 5.63
CA ALA A 132 -9.16 1.98 4.55
C ALA A 132 -10.08 0.80 4.28
N LEU A 133 -11.24 1.10 3.70
CA LEU A 133 -12.14 0.13 3.10
C LEU A 133 -11.94 0.18 1.58
N GLY A 134 -11.45 -0.91 1.00
CA GLY A 134 -11.25 -1.01 -0.44
C GLY A 134 -12.46 -1.62 -1.14
N LEU A 135 -12.81 -1.06 -2.28
CA LEU A 135 -13.81 -1.58 -3.22
C LEU A 135 -13.17 -1.70 -4.60
N ALA A 136 -13.27 -2.86 -5.25
CA ALA A 136 -12.87 -3.06 -6.63
C ALA A 136 -13.92 -3.80 -7.44
N VAL A 137 -13.88 -3.57 -8.75
CA VAL A 137 -14.70 -4.30 -9.72
C VAL A 137 -13.76 -5.00 -10.70
N ASP A 138 -13.91 -6.31 -10.88
CA ASP A 138 -13.18 -7.07 -11.90
C ASP A 138 -13.99 -7.09 -13.19
N LEU A 139 -13.47 -6.46 -14.21
CA LEU A 139 -14.10 -6.42 -15.55
C LEU A 139 -13.35 -7.39 -16.46
N PRO A 140 -13.88 -8.60 -16.69
CA PRO A 140 -13.23 -9.58 -17.55
C PRO A 140 -13.34 -9.13 -19.02
N VAL A 141 -12.20 -8.80 -19.60
CA VAL A 141 -12.08 -8.54 -21.04
C VAL A 141 -11.23 -9.66 -21.64
N PRO A 142 -11.56 -10.22 -22.81
CA PRO A 142 -10.77 -11.27 -23.42
C PRO A 142 -9.28 -10.88 -23.53
N GLY A 143 -8.39 -11.67 -22.90
CA GLY A 143 -6.94 -11.44 -22.89
C GLY A 143 -6.45 -10.33 -21.96
N LEU A 144 -7.34 -9.62 -21.26
CA LEU A 144 -7.04 -8.50 -20.38
C LEU A 144 -7.87 -8.58 -19.10
N SER A 145 -7.28 -8.33 -17.97
CA SER A 145 -7.98 -8.08 -16.70
C SER A 145 -7.97 -6.57 -16.43
N LEU A 146 -9.14 -6.00 -16.20
CA LEU A 146 -9.32 -4.58 -15.89
C LEU A 146 -9.97 -4.46 -14.53
N GLU A 147 -9.30 -3.81 -13.58
CA GLU A 147 -9.77 -3.67 -12.20
C GLU A 147 -9.71 -2.22 -11.73
N PRO A 148 -10.78 -1.43 -11.94
CA PRO A 148 -10.95 -0.17 -11.23
C PRO A 148 -11.23 -0.40 -9.75
N TRP A 149 -10.68 0.47 -8.90
CA TRP A 149 -10.84 0.37 -7.45
C TRP A 149 -10.82 1.74 -6.77
N VAL A 150 -11.38 1.79 -5.56
CA VAL A 150 -11.36 2.95 -4.67
C VAL A 150 -11.18 2.50 -3.22
N ALA A 151 -10.48 3.30 -2.41
CA ALA A 151 -10.20 2.99 -1.02
C ALA A 151 -10.26 4.27 -0.13
N PRO A 152 -11.47 4.67 0.32
CA PRO A 152 -11.62 5.69 1.34
C PRO A 152 -11.07 5.20 2.68
N GLY A 153 -10.45 6.12 3.46
CA GLY A 153 -9.89 5.72 4.74
C GLY A 153 -9.21 6.86 5.50
N LEU A 154 -8.56 6.48 6.59
CA LEU A 154 -7.83 7.38 7.47
C LEU A 154 -6.33 7.27 7.21
N ARG A 155 -5.65 8.39 7.37
CA ARG A 155 -4.19 8.56 7.27
C ARG A 155 -3.70 9.20 8.56
N MET A 156 -2.92 8.49 9.34
CA MET A 156 -2.27 9.00 10.55
C MET A 156 -0.80 9.24 10.24
N ASN A 157 -0.37 10.48 10.34
CA ASN A 157 1.01 10.88 10.17
C ASN A 157 1.58 11.26 11.54
N HIS A 158 2.67 10.62 11.93
CA HIS A 158 3.39 10.89 13.17
C HIS A 158 4.82 11.33 12.84
N GLN A 159 5.22 12.47 13.37
CA GLN A 159 6.57 13.02 13.26
C GLN A 159 7.19 13.04 14.63
N GLY A 160 8.35 12.40 14.78
CA GLY A 160 9.14 12.42 16.02
C GLY A 160 9.69 13.81 16.31
N ALA A 161 10.07 14.04 17.57
CA ALA A 161 10.70 15.28 17.97
C ALA A 161 12.09 15.45 17.33
N SER A 162 12.46 16.69 17.00
CA SER A 162 13.81 17.05 16.56
C SER A 162 14.20 18.44 17.09
N GLY A 163 15.15 18.46 17.98
CA GLY A 163 15.62 19.72 18.59
C GLY A 163 14.47 20.49 19.23
N VAL A 164 14.12 21.64 18.67
CA VAL A 164 13.03 22.51 19.15
C VAL A 164 11.65 22.15 18.58
N ILE A 165 11.57 21.21 17.63
CA ILE A 165 10.31 20.79 17.00
C ILE A 165 9.69 19.68 17.87
N PRO A 166 8.52 19.89 18.48
CA PRO A 166 7.86 18.87 19.26
C PRO A 166 7.30 17.74 18.38
N THR A 167 7.08 16.59 18.99
CA THR A 167 6.34 15.49 18.37
C THR A 167 4.96 15.94 17.91
N GLN A 168 4.60 15.59 16.69
CA GLN A 168 3.28 15.88 16.12
C GLN A 168 2.62 14.60 15.59
N THR A 169 1.32 14.48 15.83
CA THR A 169 0.48 13.41 15.27
C THR A 169 -0.78 14.01 14.68
N ASN A 170 -1.05 13.73 13.42
CA ASN A 170 -2.23 14.21 12.71
C ASN A 170 -2.94 13.02 12.06
N THR A 171 -4.26 12.96 12.22
CA THR A 171 -5.11 11.97 11.54
C THR A 171 -6.04 12.70 10.59
N GLN A 172 -6.01 12.31 9.33
CA GLN A 172 -6.75 12.92 8.25
C GLN A 172 -7.54 11.88 7.46
N PHE A 173 -8.62 12.31 6.84
CA PHE A 173 -9.35 11.49 5.89
C PHE A 173 -8.70 11.60 4.51
N GLY A 174 -8.63 10.46 3.79
CA GLY A 174 -8.17 10.40 2.43
C GLY A 174 -8.93 9.37 1.60
N VAL A 175 -8.83 9.51 0.30
CA VAL A 175 -9.41 8.56 -0.67
C VAL A 175 -8.33 8.25 -1.71
N ALA A 176 -7.97 6.98 -1.81
CA ALA A 176 -7.18 6.49 -2.93
C ALA A 176 -8.11 5.86 -3.98
N GLY A 177 -7.75 5.96 -5.24
CA GLY A 177 -8.45 5.28 -6.32
C GLY A 177 -7.49 4.97 -7.45
N GLY A 178 -7.77 3.92 -8.20
CA GLY A 178 -6.85 3.50 -9.24
C GLY A 178 -7.44 2.48 -10.21
N LEU A 179 -6.57 2.06 -11.11
CA LEU A 179 -6.86 1.10 -12.15
C LEU A 179 -5.69 0.11 -12.23
N THR A 180 -6.01 -1.18 -12.23
CA THR A 180 -5.05 -2.25 -12.48
C THR A 180 -5.39 -2.94 -13.79
N LEU A 181 -4.39 -3.12 -14.64
CA LEU A 181 -4.45 -3.81 -15.92
C LEU A 181 -3.56 -5.04 -15.85
N GLY A 182 -4.07 -6.21 -16.18
CA GLY A 182 -3.32 -7.46 -16.19
C GLY A 182 -3.30 -8.11 -17.58
N PHE A 183 -2.12 -8.50 -18.04
CA PHE A 183 -1.87 -9.20 -19.30
C PHE A 183 -1.16 -10.53 -19.02
N GLY A 184 -1.92 -11.51 -18.54
CA GLY A 184 -1.36 -12.77 -18.07
C GLY A 184 -0.54 -12.61 -16.79
N LEU A 185 0.79 -12.77 -16.86
CA LEU A 185 1.69 -12.65 -15.70
C LEU A 185 2.14 -11.21 -15.43
N VAL A 186 2.05 -10.32 -16.39
CA VAL A 186 2.51 -8.92 -16.26
C VAL A 186 1.32 -7.99 -16.24
N GLY A 187 1.50 -6.84 -15.62
CA GLY A 187 0.46 -5.82 -15.60
C GLY A 187 0.98 -4.43 -15.30
N LEU A 188 0.08 -3.49 -15.49
CA LEU A 188 0.26 -2.06 -15.22
C LEU A 188 -0.73 -1.65 -14.15
N HIS A 189 -0.39 -0.63 -13.37
CA HIS A 189 -1.35 0.00 -12.49
C HIS A 189 -1.08 1.49 -12.36
N ALA A 190 -2.14 2.24 -12.15
CA ALA A 190 -2.09 3.66 -11.89
C ALA A 190 -3.03 3.99 -10.74
N ALA A 191 -2.68 4.98 -9.92
CA ALA A 191 -3.51 5.43 -8.82
C ALA A 191 -3.34 6.93 -8.55
N ILE A 192 -4.36 7.47 -7.91
CA ILE A 192 -4.37 8.79 -7.30
C ILE A 192 -4.74 8.62 -5.83
N ASP A 193 -4.05 9.31 -4.94
CA ASP A 193 -4.41 9.43 -3.53
C ASP A 193 -4.66 10.89 -3.21
N TYR A 194 -5.82 11.15 -2.62
CA TYR A 194 -6.27 12.47 -2.20
C TYR A 194 -6.44 12.45 -0.69
N GLU A 195 -5.75 13.33 0.01
CA GLU A 195 -5.70 13.38 1.46
C GLU A 195 -5.93 14.81 1.96
N LYS A 196 -6.75 14.99 2.99
CA LYS A 196 -6.82 16.25 3.71
C LYS A 196 -5.50 16.51 4.43
N VAL A 197 -5.10 17.79 4.53
CA VAL A 197 -3.89 18.17 5.28
C VAL A 197 -4.25 19.07 6.47
N PRO A 198 -3.45 19.06 7.55
CA PRO A 198 -3.64 19.96 8.68
C PRO A 198 -3.63 21.42 8.23
N GLY A 199 -4.50 22.24 8.84
CA GLY A 199 -4.62 23.65 8.49
C GLY A 199 -5.55 23.96 7.31
N GLY A 200 -6.13 22.93 6.70
CA GLY A 200 -7.05 23.03 5.56
C GLY A 200 -6.34 22.81 4.21
N GLY A 201 -7.12 22.44 3.21
CA GLY A 201 -6.60 22.03 1.92
C GLY A 201 -6.43 20.51 1.78
N HIS A 202 -5.71 20.10 0.76
CA HIS A 202 -5.50 18.70 0.43
C HIS A 202 -4.16 18.49 -0.26
N ALA A 203 -3.62 17.29 -0.10
CA ALA A 203 -2.49 16.78 -0.86
C ALA A 203 -2.98 15.74 -1.87
N THR A 204 -2.36 15.74 -3.05
CA THR A 204 -2.64 14.79 -4.11
C THR A 204 -1.35 14.07 -4.50
N THR A 205 -1.39 12.75 -4.55
CA THR A 205 -0.28 11.93 -5.02
C THR A 205 -0.73 11.10 -6.20
N LEU A 206 -0.04 11.24 -7.32
CA LEU A 206 -0.21 10.38 -8.49
C LEU A 206 0.83 9.28 -8.47
N GLY A 207 0.50 8.10 -8.97
CA GLY A 207 1.44 7.02 -9.11
C GLY A 207 1.11 6.09 -10.26
N VAL A 208 2.17 5.48 -10.79
CA VAL A 208 2.11 4.44 -11.82
C VAL A 208 3.10 3.34 -11.49
N GLY A 209 2.84 2.13 -11.93
CA GLY A 209 3.75 1.02 -11.72
C GLY A 209 3.51 -0.15 -12.66
N LEU A 210 4.50 -1.04 -12.66
CA LEU A 210 4.51 -2.31 -13.35
C LEU A 210 4.49 -3.42 -12.32
N HIS A 211 3.84 -4.55 -12.62
CA HIS A 211 3.88 -5.71 -11.74
C HIS A 211 3.96 -7.03 -12.52
N VAL A 212 4.52 -8.03 -11.85
CA VAL A 212 4.42 -9.44 -12.19
C VAL A 212 3.56 -10.12 -11.14
N ASP A 213 2.50 -10.79 -11.56
CA ASP A 213 1.52 -11.46 -10.70
C ASP A 213 1.56 -12.98 -10.99
N ILE A 214 2.23 -13.73 -10.14
CA ILE A 214 2.35 -15.18 -10.22
C ILE A 214 1.22 -15.79 -9.40
N ARG A 215 0.29 -16.44 -10.08
CA ARG A 215 -0.79 -17.20 -9.45
C ARG A 215 -0.43 -18.68 -9.51
N PRO A 216 -0.02 -19.31 -8.39
CA PRO A 216 0.22 -20.75 -8.41
C PRO A 216 -1.09 -21.45 -8.76
N SER A 217 -1.09 -22.22 -9.84
CA SER A 217 -2.15 -23.18 -10.13
C SER A 217 -2.08 -24.25 -9.04
N LEU A 218 -2.80 -24.05 -7.94
CA LEU A 218 -3.05 -25.13 -7.00
C LEU A 218 -3.97 -26.11 -7.74
N GLY A 219 -3.36 -27.12 -8.36
CA GLY A 219 -4.09 -28.28 -8.86
C GLY A 219 -4.77 -28.92 -7.64
N LEU A 220 -6.06 -28.67 -7.49
CA LEU A 220 -6.99 -29.40 -6.64
C LEU A 220 -7.77 -30.35 -7.53
#